data_175d48b0f7cb42171f0f7aaa276d3acb
#
_entry.id   175d48b0f7cb42171f0f7aaa276d3acb
#
_cell.length_a   1.000
_cell.length_b   1.000
_cell.length_c   1.000
_cell.angle_alpha   90.00
_cell.angle_beta   90.00
_cell.angle_gamma   90.00
#
_symmetry.space_group_name_H-M   'P 1'
#
loop_
_entity.id
_entity.type
_entity.pdbx_description
1 polymer ?
#
loop_
_entity_poly.entity_id
_entity_poly.type
_entity_poly.pdbx_seq_one_letter_code
_entity_poly.pdbx_strand_id
1 'polypeptide(L)'
;TDMKKIIFIGFILLFSISCNIEKQDLKSNDNTQLIDLIERVEPPNWWVGMNTNELQILVYGNSINDLIPKISNSFIELTSFDKVQNENYLFLNISISENAKPDEVEIDFYKNNVLVDRYVFSLLDREKNASNVEGFNNSDVMYLITPDRFANGDPANDDIKEMYERPNRDYDRGLHGGDIQGVINH
;
A
#
# COMPACT_ATOMS: atom_id res chain seq x y z
N THR A 1 -66.07 -52.90 47.68
CA THR A 1 -65.14 -52.09 48.43
C THR A 1 -64.00 -51.70 47.49
N ASP A 2 -64.12 -50.48 46.99
CA ASP A 2 -63.31 -49.96 45.94
C ASP A 2 -62.01 -49.37 46.49
N MET A 3 -60.90 -49.85 45.95
CA MET A 3 -59.59 -49.19 46.15
C MET A 3 -59.31 -48.22 45.01
N LYS A 4 -59.38 -46.94 45.32
CA LYS A 4 -59.00 -45.87 44.39
C LYS A 4 -57.50 -45.86 44.18
N LYS A 5 -57.07 -46.07 42.92
CA LYS A 5 -55.72 -45.91 42.48
C LYS A 5 -55.39 -44.40 42.35
N ILE A 6 -54.45 -43.92 43.16
CA ILE A 6 -53.93 -42.59 43.06
C ILE A 6 -52.75 -42.66 42.06
N ILE A 7 -52.94 -42.02 40.91
CA ILE A 7 -51.84 -41.84 39.92
C ILE A 7 -51.12 -40.60 40.31
N PHE A 8 -49.83 -40.79 40.70
CA PHE A 8 -48.90 -39.72 40.96
C PHE A 8 -48.25 -39.33 39.62
N ILE A 9 -48.65 -38.20 39.04
CA ILE A 9 -47.99 -37.63 37.85
C ILE A 9 -46.83 -36.82 38.34
N GLY A 10 -45.61 -37.40 38.24
CA GLY A 10 -44.37 -36.67 38.45
C GLY A 10 -44.07 -35.74 37.30
N PHE A 11 -44.15 -34.46 37.55
CA PHE A 11 -43.78 -33.41 36.61
C PHE A 11 -42.24 -33.26 36.63
N ILE A 12 -41.56 -33.88 35.65
CA ILE A 12 -40.12 -33.69 35.48
C ILE A 12 -39.92 -32.36 34.75
N LEU A 13 -39.53 -31.34 35.48
CA LEU A 13 -39.02 -30.06 34.94
C LEU A 13 -37.60 -30.30 34.41
N LEU A 14 -37.47 -30.48 33.12
CA LEU A 14 -36.21 -30.42 32.42
C LEU A 14 -35.76 -28.95 32.36
N PHE A 15 -34.86 -28.56 33.26
CA PHE A 15 -34.09 -27.34 33.13
C PHE A 15 -33.06 -27.54 32.00
N SER A 16 -33.39 -27.06 30.81
CA SER A 16 -32.39 -26.88 29.75
C SER A 16 -31.54 -25.67 30.12
N ILE A 17 -30.38 -25.93 30.70
CA ILE A 17 -29.30 -24.93 30.83
C ILE A 17 -28.78 -24.72 29.41
N SER A 18 -29.30 -23.69 28.74
CA SER A 18 -28.70 -23.16 27.54
C SER A 18 -27.39 -22.43 27.93
N CYS A 19 -26.31 -23.14 27.77
CA CYS A 19 -24.99 -22.53 27.90
C CYS A 19 -24.79 -21.62 26.70
N ASN A 20 -25.15 -20.34 26.83
CA ASN A 20 -24.72 -19.30 25.91
C ASN A 20 -23.20 -19.16 26.10
N ILE A 21 -22.45 -19.83 25.26
CA ILE A 21 -21.05 -19.47 25.02
C ILE A 21 -21.08 -18.15 24.27
N GLU A 22 -21.09 -17.05 25.02
CA GLU A 22 -20.66 -15.76 24.52
C GLU A 22 -19.25 -15.97 23.96
N LYS A 23 -19.11 -15.94 22.64
CA LYS A 23 -17.81 -15.72 22.01
C LYS A 23 -17.35 -14.35 22.53
N GLN A 24 -16.56 -14.36 23.57
CA GLN A 24 -15.69 -13.23 23.88
C GLN A 24 -14.80 -13.08 22.65
N ASP A 25 -15.13 -12.12 21.79
CA ASP A 25 -14.15 -11.53 20.89
C ASP A 25 -12.99 -11.07 21.78
N LEU A 26 -11.93 -11.85 21.75
CA LEU A 26 -10.63 -11.44 22.21
C LEU A 26 -10.21 -10.27 21.29
N LYS A 27 -10.76 -9.09 21.54
CA LYS A 27 -10.09 -7.85 21.15
C LYS A 27 -8.79 -7.88 21.93
N SER A 28 -7.72 -8.25 21.24
CA SER A 28 -6.39 -8.00 21.72
C SER A 28 -6.32 -6.50 22.00
N ASN A 29 -6.23 -6.14 23.26
CA ASN A 29 -5.85 -4.80 23.68
C ASN A 29 -4.36 -4.62 23.35
N ASP A 30 -4.04 -4.66 22.07
CA ASP A 30 -2.73 -4.26 21.59
C ASP A 30 -2.78 -2.73 21.40
N ASN A 31 -2.62 -2.04 22.54
CA ASN A 31 -2.41 -0.60 22.58
C ASN A 31 -0.97 -0.27 22.11
N THR A 32 -0.47 -0.98 21.10
CA THR A 32 0.77 -0.60 20.44
C THR A 32 0.45 0.65 19.63
N GLN A 33 0.82 1.80 20.16
CA GLN A 33 0.74 3.05 19.41
C GLN A 33 1.80 2.98 18.32
N LEU A 34 1.38 2.69 17.08
CA LEU A 34 2.27 2.73 15.91
C LEU A 34 2.81 4.15 15.76
N ILE A 35 4.10 4.24 15.46
CA ILE A 35 4.80 5.50 15.20
C ILE A 35 4.91 5.57 13.67
N ASP A 36 4.42 6.62 13.07
CA ASP A 36 4.49 6.85 11.61
C ASP A 36 5.96 7.15 11.20
N LEU A 37 6.76 6.10 11.04
CA LEU A 37 8.18 6.17 10.70
C LEU A 37 8.43 6.02 9.20
N ILE A 38 7.55 5.28 8.52
CA ILE A 38 7.68 4.98 7.09
C ILE A 38 7.02 6.10 6.29
N GLU A 39 7.83 6.89 5.61
CA GLU A 39 7.37 8.04 4.83
C GLU A 39 7.07 7.67 3.38
N ARG A 40 7.79 6.68 2.81
CA ARG A 40 7.69 6.31 1.41
C ARG A 40 8.09 4.86 1.16
N VAL A 41 7.36 4.20 0.28
CA VAL A 41 7.65 2.84 -0.20
C VAL A 41 7.63 2.83 -1.72
N GLU A 42 8.64 2.24 -2.35
CA GLU A 42 8.77 2.17 -3.81
C GLU A 42 9.18 0.78 -4.29
N PRO A 43 8.41 0.19 -5.21
CA PRO A 43 7.14 0.70 -5.74
C PRO A 43 6.05 0.71 -4.66
N PRO A 44 5.04 1.61 -4.74
CA PRO A 44 4.00 1.73 -3.71
C PRO A 44 2.99 0.57 -3.74
N ASN A 45 2.95 -0.18 -4.82
CA ASN A 45 2.12 -1.35 -5.04
C ASN A 45 2.74 -2.27 -6.09
N TRP A 46 2.20 -3.48 -6.27
CA TRP A 46 2.59 -4.38 -7.33
C TRP A 46 1.39 -5.14 -7.88
N TRP A 47 1.59 -6.03 -8.86
CA TRP A 47 0.52 -6.79 -9.50
C TRP A 47 0.78 -8.28 -9.41
N VAL A 48 -0.30 -9.05 -9.24
CA VAL A 48 -0.26 -10.51 -9.40
C VAL A 48 0.00 -10.91 -10.85
N GLY A 49 0.52 -12.12 -11.08
CA GLY A 49 0.70 -12.67 -12.42
C GLY A 49 1.75 -11.94 -13.27
N MET A 50 2.73 -11.31 -12.65
CA MET A 50 3.91 -10.77 -13.33
C MET A 50 4.86 -11.89 -13.71
N ASN A 51 5.64 -11.70 -14.80
CA ASN A 51 6.60 -12.71 -15.28
C ASN A 51 7.76 -12.93 -14.29
N THR A 52 8.06 -11.94 -13.46
CA THR A 52 9.10 -12.01 -12.43
C THR A 52 8.42 -12.09 -11.08
N ASN A 53 8.72 -13.14 -10.34
CA ASN A 53 8.17 -13.36 -9.00
C ASN A 53 8.92 -12.60 -7.91
N GLU A 54 10.12 -12.14 -8.20
CA GLU A 54 10.97 -11.42 -7.26
C GLU A 54 10.78 -9.91 -7.42
N LEU A 55 10.68 -9.23 -6.30
CA LEU A 55 10.56 -7.78 -6.24
C LEU A 55 11.44 -7.23 -5.10
N GLN A 56 12.18 -6.18 -5.37
CA GLN A 56 12.84 -5.39 -4.34
C GLN A 56 12.02 -4.14 -4.06
N ILE A 57 11.70 -3.91 -2.80
CA ILE A 57 10.96 -2.76 -2.30
C ILE A 57 11.92 -1.86 -1.54
N LEU A 58 12.04 -0.60 -1.95
CA LEU A 58 12.71 0.43 -1.20
C LEU A 58 11.75 1.01 -0.17
N VAL A 59 12.20 1.09 1.08
CA VAL A 59 11.50 1.75 2.17
C VAL A 59 12.34 2.94 2.62
N TYR A 60 11.71 4.10 2.72
CA TYR A 60 12.33 5.33 3.18
C TYR A 60 11.58 5.88 4.40
N GLY A 61 12.33 6.36 5.38
CA GLY A 61 11.83 7.00 6.58
C GLY A 61 12.96 7.41 7.51
N ASN A 62 12.66 8.11 8.57
CA ASN A 62 13.70 8.63 9.47
C ASN A 62 14.28 7.52 10.36
N SER A 63 15.60 7.25 10.21
CA SER A 63 16.37 6.27 11.03
C SER A 63 15.73 4.89 11.10
N ILE A 64 15.34 4.34 9.92
CA ILE A 64 14.62 3.06 9.81
C ILE A 64 15.53 1.86 9.57
N ASN A 65 16.82 2.03 9.29
CA ASN A 65 17.70 0.93 8.90
C ASN A 65 17.95 -0.09 10.01
N ASP A 66 17.64 0.21 11.27
CA ASP A 66 17.73 -0.72 12.40
C ASP A 66 16.44 -1.52 12.63
N LEU A 67 15.39 -1.22 11.89
CA LEU A 67 14.13 -1.95 11.94
C LEU A 67 14.28 -3.37 11.34
N ILE A 68 13.46 -4.27 11.83
CA ILE A 68 13.36 -5.65 11.35
C ILE A 68 11.98 -5.80 10.71
N PRO A 69 11.90 -5.88 9.36
CA PRO A 69 10.64 -6.09 8.66
C PRO A 69 10.18 -7.54 8.80
N LYS A 70 8.86 -7.74 8.85
CA LYS A 70 8.21 -9.05 8.77
C LYS A 70 6.97 -8.95 7.89
N ILE A 71 6.72 -10.01 7.13
CA ILE A 71 5.51 -10.16 6.32
C ILE A 71 4.85 -11.47 6.73
N SER A 72 3.57 -11.41 7.11
CA SER A 72 2.76 -12.60 7.42
C SER A 72 1.67 -12.73 6.38
N ASN A 73 2.03 -13.27 5.20
CA ASN A 73 1.11 -13.48 4.09
C ASN A 73 1.35 -14.85 3.46
N SER A 74 0.31 -15.49 2.92
CA SER A 74 0.41 -16.83 2.31
C SER A 74 0.98 -16.81 0.88
N PHE A 75 1.03 -15.64 0.24
CA PHE A 75 1.44 -15.47 -1.15
C PHE A 75 2.74 -14.67 -1.31
N ILE A 76 3.19 -13.99 -0.25
CA ILE A 76 4.40 -13.17 -0.27
C ILE A 76 5.34 -13.64 0.83
N GLU A 77 6.57 -13.95 0.44
CA GLU A 77 7.66 -14.29 1.34
C GLU A 77 8.71 -13.16 1.35
N LEU A 78 9.09 -12.70 2.53
CA LEU A 78 10.26 -11.85 2.69
C LEU A 78 11.52 -12.74 2.66
N THR A 79 12.22 -12.76 1.52
CA THR A 79 13.40 -13.60 1.32
C THR A 79 14.64 -13.05 2.02
N SER A 80 14.79 -11.73 2.02
CA SER A 80 15.86 -11.02 2.72
C SER A 80 15.54 -9.53 2.84
N PHE A 81 16.34 -8.81 3.61
CA PHE A 81 16.34 -7.36 3.60
C PHE A 81 17.76 -6.82 3.77
N ASP A 82 18.04 -5.70 3.13
CA ASP A 82 19.37 -5.10 3.08
C ASP A 82 19.37 -3.74 3.77
N LYS A 83 20.32 -3.58 4.69
CA LYS A 83 20.63 -2.32 5.37
C LYS A 83 21.75 -1.63 4.61
N VAL A 84 21.57 -0.36 4.31
CA VAL A 84 22.58 0.44 3.65
C VAL A 84 23.23 1.42 4.62
N GLN A 85 24.31 2.09 4.19
CA GLN A 85 25.04 3.02 5.04
C GLN A 85 24.18 4.21 5.49
N ASN A 86 23.24 4.64 4.65
CA ASN A 86 22.29 5.68 5.00
C ASN A 86 21.16 5.10 5.87
N GLU A 87 21.06 5.60 7.10
CA GLU A 87 20.10 5.09 8.09
C GLU A 87 18.63 5.28 7.74
N ASN A 88 18.32 6.09 6.73
CA ASN A 88 16.95 6.39 6.30
C ASN A 88 16.42 5.41 5.24
N TYR A 89 17.18 4.39 4.86
CA TYR A 89 16.78 3.45 3.81
C TYR A 89 16.89 2.01 4.26
N LEU A 90 15.91 1.22 3.82
CA LEU A 90 15.87 -0.22 3.95
C LEU A 90 15.35 -0.82 2.65
N PHE A 91 15.96 -1.92 2.18
CA PHE A 91 15.51 -2.62 0.98
C PHE A 91 14.97 -3.99 1.36
N LEU A 92 13.75 -4.31 0.95
CA LEU A 92 13.10 -5.59 1.19
C LEU A 92 13.11 -6.40 -0.10
N ASN A 93 13.64 -7.62 -0.07
CA ASN A 93 13.57 -8.54 -1.17
C ASN A 93 12.43 -9.53 -0.88
N ILE A 94 11.43 -9.54 -1.73
CA ILE A 94 10.25 -10.39 -1.57
C ILE A 94 10.09 -11.31 -2.77
N SER A 95 9.49 -12.47 -2.53
CA SER A 95 9.02 -13.39 -3.55
C SER A 95 7.51 -13.49 -3.52
N ILE A 96 6.87 -13.32 -4.68
CA ILE A 96 5.42 -13.36 -4.85
C ILE A 96 5.06 -14.68 -5.51
N SER A 97 4.17 -15.47 -4.89
CA SER A 97 3.73 -16.77 -5.44
C SER A 97 3.03 -16.60 -6.78
N GLU A 98 3.24 -17.52 -7.71
CA GLU A 98 2.50 -17.56 -8.99
C GLU A 98 0.98 -17.69 -8.81
N ASN A 99 0.55 -18.26 -7.68
CA ASN A 99 -0.86 -18.41 -7.31
C ASN A 99 -1.39 -17.24 -6.47
N ALA A 100 -0.60 -16.15 -6.35
CA ALA A 100 -1.00 -14.99 -5.58
C ALA A 100 -2.32 -14.39 -6.12
N LYS A 101 -3.10 -13.88 -5.19
CA LYS A 101 -4.33 -13.13 -5.48
C LYS A 101 -4.16 -11.69 -5.02
N PRO A 102 -4.92 -10.76 -5.61
CA PRO A 102 -4.95 -9.38 -5.11
C PRO A 102 -5.25 -9.35 -3.62
N ASP A 103 -4.46 -8.58 -2.87
CA ASP A 103 -4.52 -8.53 -1.41
C ASP A 103 -3.88 -7.24 -0.88
N GLU A 104 -4.27 -6.85 0.33
CA GLU A 104 -3.58 -5.82 1.12
C GLU A 104 -2.64 -6.51 2.11
N VAL A 105 -1.35 -6.39 1.84
CA VAL A 105 -0.30 -7.10 2.57
C VAL A 105 0.30 -6.22 3.63
N GLU A 106 0.20 -6.63 4.89
CA GLU A 106 0.81 -5.92 6.01
C GLU A 106 2.31 -6.22 6.08
N ILE A 107 3.12 -5.18 6.04
CA ILE A 107 4.55 -5.21 6.32
C ILE A 107 4.77 -4.58 7.68
N ASP A 108 5.08 -5.43 8.65
CA ASP A 108 5.33 -5.04 10.03
C ASP A 108 6.80 -4.69 10.26
N PHE A 109 7.06 -3.57 10.92
CA PHE A 109 8.40 -3.13 11.27
C PHE A 109 8.61 -3.20 12.79
N TYR A 110 9.63 -3.95 13.19
CA TYR A 110 9.96 -4.18 14.60
C TYR A 110 11.26 -3.50 14.99
N LYS A 111 11.29 -2.95 16.20
CA LYS A 111 12.51 -2.50 16.90
C LYS A 111 12.57 -3.19 18.25
N ASN A 112 13.66 -3.89 18.54
CA ASN A 112 13.85 -4.66 19.79
C ASN A 112 12.66 -5.61 20.09
N ASN A 113 12.14 -6.28 19.07
CA ASN A 113 10.97 -7.17 19.13
C ASN A 113 9.62 -6.49 19.45
N VAL A 114 9.56 -5.16 19.44
CA VAL A 114 8.32 -4.40 19.57
C VAL A 114 7.91 -3.93 18.19
N LEU A 115 6.65 -4.14 17.82
CA LEU A 115 6.07 -3.58 16.61
C LEU A 115 6.02 -2.05 16.75
N VAL A 116 6.69 -1.33 15.87
CA VAL A 116 6.78 0.14 15.94
C VAL A 116 6.04 0.82 14.79
N ASP A 117 5.95 0.15 13.62
CA ASP A 117 5.24 0.70 12.47
C ASP A 117 4.71 -0.42 11.58
N ARG A 118 3.73 -0.09 10.73
CA ARG A 118 3.10 -1.00 9.77
C ARG A 118 2.79 -0.26 8.49
N TYR A 119 3.21 -0.84 7.37
CA TYR A 119 2.84 -0.37 6.04
C TYR A 119 1.93 -1.39 5.35
N VAL A 120 0.87 -0.91 4.70
CA VAL A 120 -0.02 -1.76 3.90
C VAL A 120 0.39 -1.66 2.44
N PHE A 121 0.92 -2.77 1.91
CA PHE A 121 1.38 -2.89 0.53
C PHE A 121 0.31 -3.55 -0.32
N SER A 122 -0.21 -2.81 -1.31
CA SER A 122 -1.28 -3.29 -2.18
C SER A 122 -0.75 -4.21 -3.28
N LEU A 123 -1.21 -5.45 -3.31
CA LEU A 123 -1.00 -6.37 -4.42
C LEU A 123 -2.26 -6.37 -5.30
N LEU A 124 -2.17 -5.77 -6.46
CA LEU A 124 -3.29 -5.47 -7.35
C LEU A 124 -3.57 -6.58 -8.36
N ASP A 125 -4.80 -6.63 -8.87
CA ASP A 125 -5.11 -7.46 -10.04
C ASP A 125 -4.48 -6.86 -11.29
N ARG A 126 -3.94 -7.72 -12.14
CA ARG A 126 -3.39 -7.31 -13.43
C ARG A 126 -4.53 -7.18 -14.44
N GLU A 127 -4.59 -6.07 -15.14
CA GLU A 127 -5.55 -5.89 -16.22
C GLU A 127 -5.36 -6.97 -17.29
N LYS A 128 -6.44 -7.70 -17.60
CA LYS A 128 -6.39 -8.92 -18.45
C LYS A 128 -5.80 -8.70 -19.84
N ASN A 129 -5.84 -7.47 -20.33
CA ASN A 129 -5.34 -7.11 -21.65
C ASN A 129 -4.11 -6.19 -21.61
N ALA A 130 -3.47 -6.04 -20.45
CA ALA A 130 -2.30 -5.17 -20.30
C ALA A 130 -1.14 -5.55 -21.22
N SER A 131 -1.01 -6.84 -21.57
CA SER A 131 0.00 -7.34 -22.53
C SER A 131 -0.33 -7.03 -23.98
N ASN A 132 -1.56 -6.62 -24.30
CA ASN A 132 -2.03 -6.35 -25.65
C ASN A 132 -2.02 -4.87 -26.00
N VAL A 133 -1.41 -4.04 -25.12
CA VAL A 133 -1.21 -2.63 -25.45
C VAL A 133 -0.25 -2.55 -26.64
N GLU A 134 -0.75 -2.05 -27.74
CA GLU A 134 0.05 -1.81 -28.94
C GLU A 134 1.03 -0.67 -28.67
N GLY A 135 2.32 -0.92 -28.93
CA GLY A 135 3.35 0.11 -28.85
C GLY A 135 3.30 1.05 -30.05
N PHE A 136 4.14 2.06 -30.04
CA PHE A 136 4.28 2.98 -31.17
C PHE A 136 4.73 2.27 -32.44
N ASN A 137 4.18 2.68 -33.55
CA ASN A 137 4.54 2.16 -34.88
C ASN A 137 4.56 3.32 -35.92
N ASN A 138 4.82 3.00 -37.18
CA ASN A 138 4.97 4.02 -38.25
C ASN A 138 3.68 4.71 -38.67
N SER A 139 2.53 4.33 -38.15
CA SER A 139 1.26 5.08 -38.33
C SER A 139 1.04 6.14 -37.26
N ASP A 140 1.88 6.15 -36.22
CA ASP A 140 1.76 7.13 -35.13
C ASP A 140 2.52 8.42 -35.44
N VAL A 141 1.98 9.52 -34.96
CA VAL A 141 2.64 10.82 -34.98
C VAL A 141 2.94 11.23 -33.56
N MET A 142 4.23 11.41 -33.26
CA MET A 142 4.66 11.93 -31.97
C MET A 142 4.90 13.43 -32.07
N TYR A 143 4.33 14.21 -31.16
CA TYR A 143 4.53 15.63 -31.04
C TYR A 143 5.12 15.96 -29.67
N LEU A 144 6.30 16.57 -29.68
CA LEU A 144 6.98 17.00 -28.44
C LEU A 144 6.68 18.47 -28.18
N ILE A 145 6.06 18.76 -27.05
CA ILE A 145 5.86 20.12 -26.56
C ILE A 145 6.69 20.32 -25.30
N THR A 146 7.39 21.46 -25.23
CA THR A 146 7.96 21.95 -23.99
C THR A 146 7.04 23.06 -23.46
N PRO A 147 6.17 22.79 -22.48
CA PRO A 147 5.14 23.73 -22.03
C PRO A 147 5.71 25.09 -21.68
N ASP A 148 6.81 25.13 -20.92
CA ASP A 148 7.51 26.36 -20.53
C ASP A 148 7.84 27.31 -21.70
N ARG A 149 8.07 26.74 -22.90
CA ARG A 149 8.43 27.48 -24.12
C ARG A 149 7.28 27.67 -25.10
N PHE A 150 6.12 27.07 -24.86
CA PHE A 150 5.03 27.05 -25.82
C PHE A 150 4.09 28.23 -25.62
N ALA A 151 3.36 28.27 -24.52
CA ALA A 151 2.41 29.33 -24.21
C ALA A 151 2.16 29.40 -22.69
N ASN A 152 2.02 30.62 -22.18
CA ASN A 152 1.62 30.85 -20.79
C ASN A 152 0.11 31.05 -20.74
N GLY A 153 -0.61 30.16 -20.05
CA GLY A 153 -2.05 30.21 -19.89
C GLY A 153 -2.49 30.73 -18.53
N ASP A 154 -1.62 30.63 -17.51
CA ASP A 154 -1.88 31.10 -16.15
C ASP A 154 -0.62 31.75 -15.55
N PRO A 155 -0.46 33.06 -15.67
CA PRO A 155 0.71 33.76 -15.13
C PRO A 155 0.85 33.67 -13.58
N ALA A 156 -0.17 33.22 -12.86
CA ALA A 156 -0.10 33.09 -11.41
C ALA A 156 0.78 31.92 -10.95
N ASN A 157 1.02 30.93 -11.81
CA ASN A 157 1.87 29.79 -11.53
C ASN A 157 3.32 29.93 -12.00
N ASP A 158 3.70 31.07 -12.61
CA ASP A 158 5.04 31.31 -13.14
C ASP A 158 6.13 31.27 -12.06
N ASP A 159 5.82 31.73 -10.86
CA ASP A 159 6.78 31.86 -9.74
C ASP A 159 6.38 31.02 -8.54
N ILE A 160 6.99 29.87 -8.38
CA ILE A 160 6.78 28.93 -7.26
C ILE A 160 7.94 29.10 -6.27
N LYS A 161 7.64 29.54 -5.04
CA LYS A 161 8.64 29.88 -4.01
C LYS A 161 9.58 28.73 -3.65
N GLU A 162 9.09 27.51 -3.73
CA GLU A 162 9.80 26.27 -3.39
C GLU A 162 10.76 25.82 -4.49
N MET A 163 10.66 26.40 -5.70
CA MET A 163 11.55 26.08 -6.81
C MET A 163 12.88 26.83 -6.68
N TYR A 164 13.98 26.16 -7.04
CA TYR A 164 15.31 26.74 -7.02
C TYR A 164 15.46 27.89 -8.03
N GLU A 165 14.89 27.70 -9.23
CA GLU A 165 14.94 28.71 -10.30
C GLU A 165 13.66 29.53 -10.32
N ARG A 166 13.82 30.82 -10.65
CA ARG A 166 12.74 31.78 -10.83
C ARG A 166 12.53 32.09 -12.31
N PRO A 167 11.37 32.58 -12.72
CA PRO A 167 11.15 33.00 -14.09
C PRO A 167 12.22 34.01 -14.54
N ASN A 168 12.84 33.75 -15.70
CA ASN A 168 13.83 34.63 -16.28
C ASN A 168 13.78 34.53 -17.82
N ARG A 169 12.92 35.34 -18.42
CA ARG A 169 12.72 35.35 -19.87
C ARG A 169 13.87 36.05 -20.65
N ASP A 170 14.72 36.78 -19.95
CA ASP A 170 15.88 37.44 -20.55
C ASP A 170 17.06 36.48 -20.78
N TYR A 171 16.97 35.30 -20.19
CA TYR A 171 17.97 34.24 -20.35
C TYR A 171 17.36 33.05 -21.13
N ASP A 172 17.98 32.73 -22.26
CA ASP A 172 17.49 31.70 -23.19
C ASP A 172 17.18 30.32 -22.54
N ARG A 173 17.90 29.98 -21.44
CA ARG A 173 17.74 28.74 -20.70
C ARG A 173 16.94 28.90 -19.40
N GLY A 174 16.51 30.14 -19.09
CA GLY A 174 15.67 30.43 -17.92
C GLY A 174 14.25 29.90 -18.07
N LEU A 175 13.47 29.87 -17.01
CA LEU A 175 12.06 29.53 -17.02
C LEU A 175 11.27 30.68 -17.70
N HIS A 176 10.40 30.34 -18.65
CA HIS A 176 9.62 31.32 -19.41
C HIS A 176 8.15 31.39 -18.97
N GLY A 177 7.71 30.45 -18.12
CA GLY A 177 6.38 30.46 -17.52
C GLY A 177 5.28 29.87 -18.38
N GLY A 178 5.62 29.21 -19.50
CA GLY A 178 4.62 28.45 -20.24
C GLY A 178 4.14 27.24 -19.43
N ASP A 179 2.86 26.88 -19.57
CA ASP A 179 2.19 25.90 -18.74
C ASP A 179 1.20 25.02 -19.51
N ILE A 180 0.62 24.05 -18.81
CA ILE A 180 -0.39 23.13 -19.39
C ILE A 180 -1.65 23.90 -19.82
N GLN A 181 -2.04 24.95 -19.11
CA GLN A 181 -3.19 25.76 -19.50
C GLN A 181 -2.92 26.48 -20.82
N GLY A 182 -1.69 26.95 -21.04
CA GLY A 182 -1.25 27.51 -22.32
C GLY A 182 -1.33 26.52 -23.47
N VAL A 183 -0.98 25.24 -23.22
CA VAL A 183 -1.14 24.16 -24.21
C VAL A 183 -2.62 23.91 -24.52
N ILE A 184 -3.49 23.89 -23.50
CA ILE A 184 -4.93 23.66 -23.66
C ILE A 184 -5.59 24.79 -24.47
N ASN A 185 -5.12 26.02 -24.32
CA ASN A 185 -5.69 27.18 -24.97
C ASN A 185 -5.37 27.29 -26.47
N HIS A 186 -4.46 26.49 -27.01
CA HIS A 186 -3.97 26.50 -28.42
C HIS A 186 -4.13 25.15 -29.09
#